data_af6c55e9cc8233fb0423a2d80a63f6fb
#
_entry.id   af6c55e9cc8233fb0423a2d80a63f6fb
#
_cell.length_a   1.000
_cell.length_b   1.000
_cell.length_c   1.000
_cell.angle_alpha   90.00
_cell.angle_beta   90.00
_cell.angle_gamma   90.00
#
_symmetry.space_group_name_H-M   'P 1'
#
loop_
_entity.id
_entity.type
_entity.pdbx_description
1 polymer ?
#
loop_
_entity_poly.entity_id
_entity_poly.type
_entity_poly.pdbx_seq_one_letter_code
_entity_poly.pdbx_strand_id
1 'polypeptide(L)'
;MTKLILALAGASALALAAPVVVAAHEAHGAGMDEAHIRDTAAFMKMHGEQLSAAINHPSRAADKARDPFRHPAETLAFFHVGPHMKVGEYAPGGGWYSRLLGHYLGGEGQLVGLFANPLAATTDPARQQRIRDQAAGFGAEVAGFTGLPAARFSAITLDNLEGHKGTFDRILVIRALHNIMRAGIADTEIRAMRELLKDDGLIGIVQHRAKADAPWSYANGSKGYLKQQDVIDFMRLNGFELVAASEVNANPRDSADHPEGVWEMPPVLSTKREDLKALGESDRMTLLFKKAK
;
A
#
# COMPACT_ATOMS: atom_id res chain seq x y z
N MET A 1 -47.88 -1.47 -44.99
CA MET A 1 -47.09 -2.37 -44.10
C MET A 1 -45.99 -1.57 -43.43
N THR A 2 -46.27 -1.01 -42.26
CA THR A 2 -45.40 -0.09 -41.53
C THR A 2 -44.70 -0.87 -40.47
N LYS A 3 -43.36 -0.97 -40.54
CA LYS A 3 -42.54 -1.64 -39.53
C LYS A 3 -42.18 -0.65 -38.42
N LEU A 4 -42.70 -0.94 -37.25
CA LEU A 4 -42.36 -0.24 -35.99
C LEU A 4 -41.02 -0.72 -35.50
N ILE A 5 -40.04 0.19 -35.36
CA ILE A 5 -38.74 -0.11 -34.74
C ILE A 5 -38.86 0.27 -33.27
N LEU A 6 -38.78 -0.73 -32.40
CA LEU A 6 -38.76 -0.57 -30.95
C LEU A 6 -37.30 -0.32 -30.51
N ALA A 7 -37.01 0.88 -30.01
CA ALA A 7 -35.75 1.19 -29.41
C ALA A 7 -35.75 0.70 -27.95
N LEU A 8 -34.90 -0.28 -27.61
CA LEU A 8 -34.62 -0.68 -26.23
C LEU A 8 -33.63 0.33 -25.61
N ALA A 9 -34.14 1.13 -24.71
CA ALA A 9 -33.27 1.92 -23.81
C ALA A 9 -32.71 0.99 -22.72
N GLY A 10 -31.41 0.72 -22.79
CA GLY A 10 -30.71 0.00 -21.78
C GLY A 10 -30.48 0.89 -20.54
N ALA A 11 -31.21 0.63 -19.47
CA ALA A 11 -30.93 1.23 -18.17
C ALA A 11 -29.69 0.54 -17.55
N SER A 12 -28.58 1.25 -17.51
CA SER A 12 -27.41 0.83 -16.71
C SER A 12 -27.74 0.98 -15.23
N ALA A 13 -28.02 -0.13 -14.57
CA ALA A 13 -28.14 -0.15 -13.11
C ALA A 13 -26.75 0.10 -12.49
N LEU A 14 -26.59 1.27 -11.88
CA LEU A 14 -25.50 1.51 -10.92
C LEU A 14 -25.69 0.52 -9.76
N ALA A 15 -24.85 -0.49 -9.67
CA ALA A 15 -24.76 -1.32 -8.49
C ALA A 15 -24.20 -0.47 -7.35
N LEU A 16 -25.06 0.02 -6.47
CA LEU A 16 -24.70 0.56 -5.18
C LEU A 16 -23.97 -0.55 -4.41
N ALA A 17 -22.67 -0.38 -4.18
CA ALA A 17 -21.92 -1.27 -3.31
C ALA A 17 -22.60 -1.29 -1.95
N ALA A 18 -22.98 -2.50 -1.51
CA ALA A 18 -23.53 -2.72 -0.19
C ALA A 18 -22.49 -2.25 0.89
N PRO A 19 -22.95 -1.72 2.02
CA PRO A 19 -22.04 -1.33 3.09
C PRO A 19 -21.25 -2.57 3.53
N VAL A 20 -19.92 -2.45 3.54
CA VAL A 20 -19.04 -3.49 4.09
C VAL A 20 -19.37 -3.61 5.58
N VAL A 21 -20.10 -4.64 5.93
CA VAL A 21 -20.34 -5.02 7.33
C VAL A 21 -19.00 -5.53 7.86
N VAL A 22 -18.35 -4.71 8.66
CA VAL A 22 -17.14 -5.07 9.38
C VAL A 22 -17.55 -6.05 10.48
N ALA A 23 -17.32 -7.34 10.27
CA ALA A 23 -17.45 -8.34 11.31
C ALA A 23 -16.34 -8.10 12.34
N ALA A 24 -16.73 -7.63 13.51
CA ALA A 24 -15.85 -7.52 14.66
C ALA A 24 -15.43 -8.92 15.08
N HIS A 25 -14.20 -9.31 14.80
CA HIS A 25 -13.56 -10.44 15.48
C HIS A 25 -12.89 -9.88 16.73
N GLU A 26 -13.38 -10.31 17.89
CA GLU A 26 -12.75 -10.03 19.18
C GLU A 26 -11.38 -10.70 19.24
N ALA A 27 -10.34 -9.93 18.94
CA ALA A 27 -8.96 -10.26 19.29
C ALA A 27 -8.29 -8.97 19.78
N HIS A 28 -8.17 -8.85 21.07
CA HIS A 28 -7.30 -7.97 21.84
C HIS A 28 -6.96 -6.58 21.25
N GLY A 29 -7.76 -5.57 21.58
CA GLY A 29 -7.25 -4.27 22.01
C GLY A 29 -6.88 -3.23 20.96
N ALA A 30 -7.35 -3.31 19.70
CA ALA A 30 -7.36 -2.14 18.80
C ALA A 30 -8.73 -2.09 18.11
N GLY A 31 -9.74 -1.65 18.83
CA GLY A 31 -11.03 -1.29 18.24
C GLY A 31 -10.79 -0.24 17.18
N MET A 32 -11.37 -0.43 15.98
CA MET A 32 -11.39 0.64 14.98
C MET A 32 -12.07 1.86 15.62
N ASP A 33 -11.38 2.99 15.61
CA ASP A 33 -11.99 4.24 16.03
C ASP A 33 -13.19 4.53 15.11
N GLU A 34 -14.41 4.51 15.66
CA GLU A 34 -15.63 4.82 14.90
C GLU A 34 -15.54 6.18 14.19
N ALA A 35 -14.76 7.11 14.76
CA ALA A 35 -14.47 8.38 14.12
C ALA A 35 -13.72 8.17 12.80
N HIS A 36 -12.69 7.33 12.78
CA HIS A 36 -11.92 7.06 11.57
C HIS A 36 -12.76 6.36 10.48
N ILE A 37 -13.72 5.51 10.85
CA ILE A 37 -14.65 4.89 9.89
C ILE A 37 -15.53 5.95 9.23
N ARG A 38 -16.11 6.86 10.04
CA ARG A 38 -16.92 7.98 9.50
C ARG A 38 -16.10 8.89 8.62
N ASP A 39 -14.87 9.21 9.02
CA ASP A 39 -13.95 10.06 8.26
C ASP A 39 -13.55 9.40 6.94
N THR A 40 -13.32 8.08 6.91
CA THR A 40 -13.05 7.33 5.69
C THR A 40 -14.24 7.37 4.73
N ALA A 41 -15.47 7.24 5.23
CA ALA A 41 -16.67 7.34 4.41
C ALA A 41 -16.85 8.76 3.84
N ALA A 42 -16.60 9.80 4.64
CA ALA A 42 -16.63 11.19 4.19
C ALA A 42 -15.53 11.46 3.14
N PHE A 43 -14.34 10.88 3.33
CA PHE A 43 -13.23 10.96 2.39
C PHE A 43 -13.58 10.33 1.04
N MET A 44 -14.19 9.14 1.04
CA MET A 44 -14.66 8.47 -0.17
C MET A 44 -15.72 9.30 -0.90
N LYS A 45 -16.63 9.95 -0.18
CA LYS A 45 -17.63 10.84 -0.78
C LYS A 45 -16.97 12.05 -1.46
N MET A 46 -15.88 12.56 -0.92
CA MET A 46 -15.16 13.73 -1.45
C MET A 46 -14.27 13.39 -2.64
N HIS A 47 -13.53 12.28 -2.58
CA HIS A 47 -12.45 11.95 -3.52
C HIS A 47 -12.70 10.69 -4.34
N GLY A 48 -13.80 9.97 -4.12
CA GLY A 48 -14.07 8.67 -4.75
C GLY A 48 -14.14 8.71 -6.26
N GLU A 49 -14.62 9.80 -6.86
CA GLU A 49 -14.68 9.96 -8.32
C GLU A 49 -13.24 10.05 -8.89
N GLN A 50 -12.38 10.87 -8.30
CA GLN A 50 -10.97 11.02 -8.72
C GLN A 50 -10.18 9.72 -8.51
N LEU A 51 -10.40 9.02 -7.38
CA LEU A 51 -9.82 7.69 -7.16
C LEU A 51 -10.29 6.69 -8.21
N SER A 52 -11.58 6.66 -8.50
CA SER A 52 -12.16 5.77 -9.53
C SER A 52 -11.57 6.05 -10.90
N ALA A 53 -11.40 7.31 -11.28
CA ALA A 53 -10.77 7.71 -12.53
C ALA A 53 -9.33 7.19 -12.64
N ALA A 54 -8.53 7.36 -11.59
CA ALA A 54 -7.15 6.88 -11.54
C ALA A 54 -7.07 5.33 -11.57
N ILE A 55 -7.94 4.64 -10.82
CA ILE A 55 -8.01 3.18 -10.78
C ILE A 55 -8.39 2.62 -12.15
N ASN A 56 -9.31 3.27 -12.86
CA ASN A 56 -9.82 2.83 -14.16
C ASN A 56 -9.00 3.35 -15.34
N HIS A 57 -7.91 4.05 -15.11
CA HIS A 57 -7.11 4.59 -16.20
C HIS A 57 -6.61 3.47 -17.12
N PRO A 58 -6.63 3.65 -18.47
CA PRO A 58 -6.26 2.60 -19.44
C PRO A 58 -4.85 2.04 -19.24
N SER A 59 -3.89 2.85 -18.79
CA SER A 59 -2.51 2.39 -18.51
C SER A 59 -2.43 1.33 -17.40
N ARG A 60 -3.49 1.16 -16.60
CA ARG A 60 -3.60 0.13 -15.55
C ARG A 60 -4.29 -1.17 -16.01
N ALA A 61 -4.53 -1.34 -17.31
CA ALA A 61 -5.24 -2.53 -17.81
C ALA A 61 -4.64 -3.86 -17.29
N ALA A 62 -3.31 -3.97 -17.24
CA ALA A 62 -2.61 -5.16 -16.72
C ALA A 62 -2.71 -5.30 -15.19
N ASP A 63 -2.99 -4.21 -14.46
CA ASP A 63 -3.05 -4.21 -13.00
C ASP A 63 -4.43 -4.62 -12.48
N LYS A 64 -5.50 -4.41 -13.28
CA LYS A 64 -6.89 -4.57 -12.88
C LYS A 64 -7.26 -5.94 -12.36
N ALA A 65 -6.61 -6.99 -12.86
CA ALA A 65 -6.82 -8.36 -12.37
C ALA A 65 -6.51 -8.53 -10.88
N ARG A 66 -5.75 -7.59 -10.28
CA ARG A 66 -5.36 -7.59 -8.87
C ARG A 66 -6.19 -6.66 -8.01
N ASP A 67 -6.96 -5.73 -8.60
CA ASP A 67 -7.77 -4.77 -7.87
C ASP A 67 -8.78 -5.44 -6.91
N PRO A 68 -9.47 -6.56 -7.28
CA PRO A 68 -10.38 -7.27 -6.39
C PRO A 68 -9.72 -7.86 -5.13
N PHE A 69 -8.40 -8.00 -5.12
CA PHE A 69 -7.64 -8.51 -3.98
C PHE A 69 -6.90 -7.41 -3.23
N ARG A 70 -6.78 -6.22 -3.80
CA ARG A 70 -5.98 -5.11 -3.25
C ARG A 70 -6.80 -3.92 -2.81
N HIS A 71 -8.08 -3.91 -3.19
CA HIS A 71 -9.05 -2.89 -2.77
C HIS A 71 -8.48 -1.47 -2.80
N PRO A 72 -7.96 -0.99 -3.97
CA PRO A 72 -7.16 0.23 -4.02
C PRO A 72 -7.92 1.47 -3.56
N ALA A 73 -9.21 1.60 -3.91
CA ALA A 73 -10.02 2.74 -3.51
C ALA A 73 -10.19 2.80 -1.99
N GLU A 74 -10.61 1.68 -1.41
CA GLU A 74 -10.86 1.54 0.02
C GLU A 74 -9.56 1.66 0.84
N THR A 75 -8.46 1.12 0.33
CA THR A 75 -7.14 1.21 0.98
C THR A 75 -6.64 2.66 1.01
N LEU A 76 -6.70 3.39 -0.11
CA LEU A 76 -6.26 4.78 -0.16
C LEU A 76 -7.20 5.71 0.62
N ALA A 77 -8.50 5.42 0.62
CA ALA A 77 -9.46 6.14 1.45
C ALA A 77 -9.21 5.92 2.95
N PHE A 78 -8.95 4.68 3.36
CA PHE A 78 -8.58 4.38 4.75
C PHE A 78 -7.30 5.09 5.19
N PHE A 79 -6.33 5.26 4.29
CA PHE A 79 -5.12 6.04 4.55
C PHE A 79 -5.32 7.55 4.38
N HIS A 80 -6.51 8.01 4.00
CA HIS A 80 -6.82 9.41 3.71
C HIS A 80 -5.79 10.04 2.75
N VAL A 81 -5.50 9.35 1.64
CA VAL A 81 -4.59 9.87 0.60
C VAL A 81 -5.36 10.79 -0.33
N GLY A 82 -5.24 12.10 -0.14
CA GLY A 82 -5.89 13.12 -0.98
C GLY A 82 -5.09 13.44 -2.26
N PRO A 83 -5.75 13.88 -3.35
CA PRO A 83 -5.11 14.10 -4.64
C PRO A 83 -4.10 15.26 -4.67
N HIS A 84 -4.17 16.16 -3.68
CA HIS A 84 -3.30 17.33 -3.52
C HIS A 84 -2.09 17.09 -2.59
N MET A 85 -1.97 15.89 -2.03
CA MET A 85 -0.96 15.56 -1.04
C MET A 85 0.40 15.25 -1.65
N LYS A 86 1.46 15.47 -0.87
CA LYS A 86 2.78 14.90 -1.12
C LYS A 86 2.85 13.51 -0.50
N VAL A 87 2.95 12.49 -1.35
CA VAL A 87 2.89 11.08 -0.94
C VAL A 87 4.21 10.38 -1.25
N GLY A 88 4.79 9.73 -0.25
CA GLY A 88 5.92 8.83 -0.40
C GLY A 88 5.45 7.39 -0.63
N GLU A 89 5.91 6.74 -1.69
CA GLU A 89 5.73 5.31 -1.91
C GLU A 89 7.05 4.60 -1.61
N TYR A 90 7.11 3.82 -0.53
CA TYR A 90 8.31 3.07 -0.18
C TYR A 90 8.44 1.79 -1.00
N ALA A 91 9.63 1.61 -1.60
CA ALA A 91 9.98 0.44 -2.41
C ALA A 91 8.93 0.13 -3.49
N PRO A 92 8.73 1.01 -4.49
CA PRO A 92 7.64 0.93 -5.48
C PRO A 92 7.56 -0.40 -6.23
N GLY A 93 8.67 -1.13 -6.33
CA GLY A 93 8.74 -2.43 -6.99
C GLY A 93 8.35 -2.35 -8.47
N GLY A 94 7.40 -3.19 -8.91
CA GLY A 94 6.90 -3.18 -10.29
C GLY A 94 5.86 -2.08 -10.58
N GLY A 95 5.74 -1.05 -9.75
CA GLY A 95 4.98 0.17 -10.01
C GLY A 95 3.46 0.04 -9.98
N TRP A 96 2.90 -1.00 -9.32
CA TRP A 96 1.45 -1.18 -9.29
C TRP A 96 0.72 0.00 -8.60
N TYR A 97 1.21 0.43 -7.43
CA TYR A 97 0.70 1.64 -6.77
C TYR A 97 1.20 2.91 -7.44
N SER A 98 2.45 2.93 -7.96
CA SER A 98 2.99 4.11 -8.67
C SER A 98 2.14 4.49 -9.88
N ARG A 99 1.62 3.50 -10.65
CA ARG A 99 0.69 3.77 -11.76
C ARG A 99 -0.61 4.40 -11.30
N LEU A 100 -1.17 3.93 -10.20
CA LEU A 100 -2.38 4.49 -9.64
C LEU A 100 -2.13 5.89 -9.05
N LEU A 101 -1.15 6.00 -8.16
CA LEU A 101 -0.81 7.24 -7.48
C LEU A 101 -0.33 8.32 -8.46
N GLY A 102 0.42 7.95 -9.51
CA GLY A 102 0.87 8.87 -10.54
C GLY A 102 -0.30 9.57 -11.24
N HIS A 103 -1.39 8.86 -11.54
CA HIS A 103 -2.61 9.46 -12.08
C HIS A 103 -3.39 10.23 -11.02
N TYR A 104 -3.54 9.68 -9.84
CA TYR A 104 -4.35 10.27 -8.77
C TYR A 104 -3.76 11.58 -8.24
N LEU A 105 -2.44 11.63 -8.04
CA LEU A 105 -1.72 12.81 -7.54
C LEU A 105 -1.24 13.75 -8.65
N GLY A 106 -1.26 13.29 -9.89
CA GLY A 106 -0.61 13.97 -11.02
C GLY A 106 -1.16 15.36 -11.37
N GLY A 107 -2.35 15.73 -10.88
CA GLY A 107 -2.93 17.07 -11.07
C GLY A 107 -2.31 18.10 -10.14
N GLU A 108 -2.47 17.94 -8.84
CA GLU A 108 -2.14 18.92 -7.81
C GLU A 108 -1.17 18.39 -6.74
N GLY A 109 -1.11 17.08 -6.55
CA GLY A 109 -0.24 16.42 -5.57
C GLY A 109 1.15 16.11 -6.12
N GLN A 110 1.92 15.41 -5.31
CA GLN A 110 3.27 14.97 -5.64
C GLN A 110 3.49 13.52 -5.22
N LEU A 111 3.91 12.66 -6.16
CA LEU A 111 4.39 11.31 -5.87
C LEU A 111 5.91 11.31 -5.76
N VAL A 112 6.42 10.76 -4.65
CA VAL A 112 7.86 10.61 -4.41
C VAL A 112 8.17 9.13 -4.13
N GLY A 113 9.01 8.52 -4.95
CA GLY A 113 9.53 7.17 -4.67
C GLY A 113 10.53 7.22 -3.51
N LEU A 114 10.30 6.41 -2.47
CA LEU A 114 11.22 6.26 -1.36
C LEU A 114 11.99 4.94 -1.52
N PHE A 115 13.30 5.04 -1.66
CA PHE A 115 14.18 3.89 -1.83
C PHE A 115 15.03 3.68 -0.57
N ALA A 116 15.37 2.44 -0.29
CA ALA A 116 16.12 2.09 0.90
C ALA A 116 17.41 2.91 1.05
N ASN A 117 17.82 3.15 2.28
CA ASN A 117 19.15 3.68 2.59
C ASN A 117 20.23 2.72 2.05
N PRO A 118 20.99 3.10 1.01
CA PRO A 118 21.95 2.18 0.38
C PRO A 118 23.03 1.72 1.34
N LEU A 119 23.44 2.58 2.27
CA LEU A 119 24.51 2.31 3.24
C LEU A 119 24.05 1.33 4.33
N ALA A 120 22.76 1.39 4.70
CA ALA A 120 22.18 0.45 5.65
C ALA A 120 21.84 -0.90 4.98
N ALA A 121 21.38 -0.86 3.73
CA ALA A 121 20.91 -2.05 3.01
C ALA A 121 22.02 -3.01 2.60
N THR A 122 23.26 -2.51 2.41
CA THR A 122 24.38 -3.36 1.97
C THR A 122 25.73 -2.65 2.08
N THR A 123 26.77 -3.44 2.27
CA THR A 123 28.19 -2.99 2.19
C THR A 123 28.76 -3.13 0.77
N ASP A 124 28.05 -3.76 -0.16
CA ASP A 124 28.48 -3.91 -1.56
C ASP A 124 28.23 -2.61 -2.35
N PRO A 125 29.28 -1.90 -2.83
CA PRO A 125 29.13 -0.65 -3.56
C PRO A 125 28.27 -0.77 -4.83
N ALA A 126 28.35 -1.90 -5.52
CA ALA A 126 27.57 -2.12 -6.74
C ALA A 126 26.08 -2.24 -6.42
N ARG A 127 25.71 -2.82 -5.28
CA ARG A 127 24.30 -2.85 -4.82
C ARG A 127 23.84 -1.48 -4.33
N GLN A 128 24.71 -0.73 -3.64
CA GLN A 128 24.40 0.66 -3.26
C GLN A 128 24.10 1.50 -4.50
N GLN A 129 24.94 1.40 -5.53
CA GLN A 129 24.75 2.14 -6.77
C GLN A 129 23.44 1.74 -7.47
N ARG A 130 23.10 0.44 -7.53
CA ARG A 130 21.82 0.00 -8.09
C ARG A 130 20.60 0.61 -7.40
N ILE A 131 20.63 0.77 -6.06
CA ILE A 131 19.53 1.46 -5.33
C ILE A 131 19.43 2.92 -5.77
N ARG A 132 20.56 3.61 -5.91
CA ARG A 132 20.59 5.02 -6.39
C ARG A 132 20.10 5.14 -7.82
N ASP A 133 20.50 4.22 -8.70
CA ASP A 133 20.08 4.20 -10.12
C ASP A 133 18.57 3.97 -10.24
N GLN A 134 18.01 3.06 -9.42
CA GLN A 134 16.57 2.84 -9.36
C GLN A 134 15.82 4.09 -8.90
N ALA A 135 16.33 4.79 -7.87
CA ALA A 135 15.76 6.06 -7.44
C ALA A 135 15.84 7.11 -8.55
N ALA A 136 16.99 7.25 -9.20
CA ALA A 136 17.16 8.21 -10.30
C ALA A 136 16.24 7.93 -11.50
N GLY A 137 15.92 6.65 -11.76
CA GLY A 137 15.04 6.24 -12.86
C GLY A 137 13.55 6.41 -12.59
N PHE A 138 13.14 6.52 -11.32
CA PHE A 138 11.72 6.47 -10.92
C PHE A 138 10.83 7.49 -11.62
N GLY A 139 11.27 8.75 -11.71
CA GLY A 139 10.49 9.81 -12.34
C GLY A 139 10.20 9.53 -13.82
N ALA A 140 11.19 9.02 -14.56
CA ALA A 140 11.03 8.64 -15.96
C ALA A 140 10.12 7.40 -16.11
N GLU A 141 10.23 6.45 -15.20
CA GLU A 141 9.38 5.26 -15.17
C GLU A 141 7.90 5.63 -14.96
N VAL A 142 7.59 6.46 -13.96
CA VAL A 142 6.22 6.89 -13.70
C VAL A 142 5.68 7.73 -14.86
N ALA A 143 6.49 8.61 -15.45
CA ALA A 143 6.13 9.35 -16.66
C ALA A 143 5.78 8.43 -17.82
N GLY A 144 6.52 7.33 -17.98
CA GLY A 144 6.29 6.35 -19.04
C GLY A 144 4.92 5.70 -19.00
N PHE A 145 4.38 5.40 -17.79
CA PHE A 145 3.04 4.82 -17.70
C PHE A 145 1.90 5.82 -17.47
N THR A 146 2.20 7.03 -17.03
CA THR A 146 1.16 8.04 -16.84
C THR A 146 0.96 8.94 -18.04
N GLY A 147 1.99 9.11 -18.87
CA GLY A 147 2.03 10.11 -19.93
C GLY A 147 2.21 11.54 -19.41
N LEU A 148 2.46 11.72 -18.11
CA LEU A 148 2.71 13.02 -17.49
C LEU A 148 4.22 13.34 -17.50
N PRO A 149 4.60 14.64 -17.45
CA PRO A 149 6.02 15.03 -17.44
C PRO A 149 6.79 14.43 -16.27
N ALA A 150 7.99 13.88 -16.53
CA ALA A 150 8.83 13.24 -15.51
C ALA A 150 9.17 14.17 -14.33
N ALA A 151 9.25 15.49 -14.57
CA ALA A 151 9.48 16.51 -13.54
C ALA A 151 8.40 16.56 -12.44
N ARG A 152 7.25 15.92 -12.64
CA ARG A 152 6.18 15.79 -11.62
C ARG A 152 6.45 14.68 -10.61
N PHE A 153 7.38 13.81 -10.89
CA PHE A 153 7.71 12.66 -10.09
C PHE A 153 9.17 12.73 -9.66
N SER A 154 9.42 12.48 -8.39
CA SER A 154 10.77 12.48 -7.85
C SER A 154 11.00 11.23 -7.02
N ALA A 155 12.25 10.99 -6.66
CA ALA A 155 12.59 9.95 -5.72
C ALA A 155 13.76 10.37 -4.84
N ILE A 156 13.84 9.76 -3.66
CA ILE A 156 14.95 9.91 -2.74
C ILE A 156 15.36 8.55 -2.20
N THR A 157 16.62 8.41 -1.83
CA THR A 157 17.10 7.32 -0.98
C THR A 157 17.10 7.77 0.48
N LEU A 158 16.78 6.86 1.42
CA LEU A 158 16.58 7.20 2.83
C LEU A 158 17.89 7.49 3.60
N ASP A 159 19.04 7.59 2.93
CA ASP A 159 20.28 8.16 3.44
C ASP A 159 20.43 9.67 3.17
N ASN A 160 19.54 10.25 2.36
CA ASN A 160 19.55 11.67 2.02
C ASN A 160 18.16 12.29 2.18
N LEU A 161 17.88 12.82 3.37
CA LEU A 161 16.60 13.41 3.74
C LEU A 161 16.60 14.94 3.65
N GLU A 162 17.73 15.56 3.28
CA GLU A 162 17.87 17.01 3.25
C GLU A 162 16.85 17.64 2.29
N GLY A 163 16.19 18.71 2.75
CA GLY A 163 15.14 19.40 2.00
C GLY A 163 13.79 18.66 1.94
N HIS A 164 13.70 17.45 2.53
CA HIS A 164 12.49 16.63 2.51
C HIS A 164 11.86 16.43 3.90
N LYS A 165 12.60 16.70 4.99
CA LYS A 165 12.11 16.51 6.37
C LYS A 165 10.86 17.34 6.63
N GLY A 166 9.86 16.71 7.26
CA GLY A 166 8.62 17.37 7.62
C GLY A 166 7.75 17.82 6.44
N THR A 167 7.91 17.23 5.26
CA THR A 167 7.19 17.69 4.05
C THR A 167 6.15 16.71 3.51
N PHE A 168 6.14 15.45 3.97
CA PHE A 168 5.22 14.44 3.46
C PHE A 168 3.92 14.41 4.25
N ASP A 169 2.79 14.44 3.54
CA ASP A 169 1.46 14.25 4.12
C ASP A 169 1.21 12.78 4.42
N ARG A 170 1.64 11.89 3.52
CA ARG A 170 1.47 10.43 3.63
C ARG A 170 2.73 9.70 3.20
N ILE A 171 3.02 8.59 3.87
CA ILE A 171 3.98 7.60 3.40
C ILE A 171 3.28 6.24 3.36
N LEU A 172 3.45 5.51 2.28
CA LEU A 172 2.85 4.20 2.06
C LEU A 172 3.93 3.12 2.02
N VAL A 173 3.81 2.13 2.91
CA VAL A 173 4.68 0.95 2.97
C VAL A 173 3.84 -0.27 2.62
N ILE A 174 3.76 -0.57 1.32
CA ILE A 174 2.86 -1.60 0.81
C ILE A 174 3.63 -2.88 0.51
N ARG A 175 3.43 -3.92 1.35
CA ARG A 175 4.05 -5.24 1.21
C ARG A 175 5.59 -5.21 1.17
N ALA A 176 6.18 -4.22 1.82
CA ALA A 176 7.63 -4.01 1.84
C ALA A 176 8.24 -4.22 3.25
N LEU A 177 7.44 -4.10 4.31
CA LEU A 177 7.94 -4.13 5.69
C LEU A 177 8.70 -5.43 6.01
N HIS A 178 8.20 -6.59 5.59
CA HIS A 178 8.89 -7.88 5.81
C HIS A 178 10.29 -7.92 5.18
N ASN A 179 10.54 -7.19 4.10
CA ASN A 179 11.85 -7.16 3.44
C ASN A 179 12.87 -6.40 4.28
N ILE A 180 12.50 -5.25 4.84
CA ILE A 180 13.40 -4.46 5.70
C ILE A 180 13.58 -5.09 7.07
N MET A 181 12.56 -5.79 7.60
CA MET A 181 12.68 -6.58 8.83
C MET A 181 13.72 -7.70 8.67
N ARG A 182 13.59 -8.54 7.66
CA ARG A 182 14.55 -9.63 7.41
C ARG A 182 15.96 -9.14 7.04
N ALA A 183 16.07 -7.92 6.49
CA ALA A 183 17.36 -7.29 6.19
C ALA A 183 18.00 -6.64 7.42
N GLY A 184 17.30 -6.54 8.56
CA GLY A 184 17.79 -5.92 9.78
C GLY A 184 17.93 -4.41 9.71
N ILE A 185 17.23 -3.74 8.79
CA ILE A 185 17.31 -2.28 8.57
C ILE A 185 16.02 -1.55 8.89
N ALA A 186 15.00 -2.25 9.41
CA ALA A 186 13.68 -1.69 9.59
C ALA A 186 13.65 -0.46 10.50
N ASP A 187 14.40 -0.46 11.60
CA ASP A 187 14.54 0.71 12.49
C ASP A 187 15.05 1.95 11.75
N THR A 188 16.12 1.78 10.96
CA THR A 188 16.73 2.86 10.19
C THR A 188 15.74 3.45 9.19
N GLU A 189 15.05 2.58 8.44
CA GLU A 189 14.10 2.99 7.40
C GLU A 189 12.86 3.68 8.00
N ILE A 190 12.27 3.11 9.06
CA ILE A 190 11.06 3.68 9.68
C ILE A 190 11.37 5.01 10.38
N ARG A 191 12.53 5.17 11.02
CA ARG A 191 12.95 6.46 11.59
C ARG A 191 13.17 7.51 10.52
N ALA A 192 13.81 7.17 9.40
CA ALA A 192 13.96 8.07 8.27
C ALA A 192 12.58 8.52 7.72
N MET A 193 11.63 7.58 7.57
CA MET A 193 10.26 7.91 7.15
C MET A 193 9.56 8.82 8.17
N ARG A 194 9.80 8.62 9.48
CA ARG A 194 9.26 9.49 10.53
C ARG A 194 9.76 10.93 10.39
N GLU A 195 11.05 11.11 10.06
CA GLU A 195 11.61 12.46 9.83
C GLU A 195 11.02 13.14 8.58
N LEU A 196 10.68 12.36 7.54
CA LEU A 196 10.07 12.89 6.32
C LEU A 196 8.64 13.39 6.52
N LEU A 197 7.86 12.75 7.41
CA LEU A 197 6.46 13.12 7.65
C LEU A 197 6.33 14.50 8.29
N LYS A 198 5.30 15.24 7.89
CA LYS A 198 4.79 16.40 8.64
C LYS A 198 4.38 15.99 10.06
N ASP A 199 4.15 16.95 10.95
CA ASP A 199 3.73 16.65 12.32
C ASP A 199 2.34 15.99 12.37
N ASP A 200 1.45 16.34 11.44
CA ASP A 200 0.15 15.70 11.20
C ASP A 200 0.16 14.64 10.10
N GLY A 201 1.34 14.32 9.58
CA GLY A 201 1.53 13.31 8.54
C GLY A 201 1.28 11.90 9.06
N LEU A 202 0.79 11.01 8.16
CA LEU A 202 0.46 9.63 8.51
C LEU A 202 1.26 8.64 7.65
N ILE A 203 1.55 7.47 8.24
CA ILE A 203 2.14 6.34 7.52
C ILE A 203 1.14 5.19 7.45
N GLY A 204 0.86 4.73 6.23
CA GLY A 204 -0.01 3.60 5.95
C GLY A 204 0.80 2.34 5.63
N ILE A 205 0.48 1.23 6.30
CA ILE A 205 1.16 -0.05 6.12
C ILE A 205 0.14 -1.10 5.66
N VAL A 206 0.42 -1.76 4.53
CA VAL A 206 -0.22 -3.02 4.15
C VAL A 206 0.85 -4.11 4.18
N GLN A 207 0.65 -5.13 5.01
CA GLN A 207 1.66 -6.19 5.19
C GLN A 207 0.99 -7.57 5.32
N HIS A 208 1.60 -8.60 4.75
CA HIS A 208 1.17 -9.98 4.87
C HIS A 208 1.12 -10.39 6.34
N ARG A 209 -0.05 -10.87 6.78
CA ARG A 209 -0.36 -11.13 8.18
C ARG A 209 -0.20 -12.60 8.52
N ALA A 210 0.70 -12.90 9.45
CA ALA A 210 0.80 -14.20 10.09
C ALA A 210 -0.35 -14.40 11.10
N LYS A 211 -0.67 -15.65 11.41
CA LYS A 211 -1.54 -15.96 12.54
C LYS A 211 -0.91 -15.51 13.86
N ALA A 212 -1.74 -15.13 14.82
CA ALA A 212 -1.28 -14.61 16.11
C ALA A 212 -0.41 -15.63 16.88
N ASP A 213 -0.72 -16.90 16.75
CA ASP A 213 -0.01 -18.03 17.39
C ASP A 213 1.17 -18.58 16.54
N ALA A 214 1.40 -18.05 15.33
CA ALA A 214 2.51 -18.49 14.49
C ALA A 214 3.86 -18.36 15.24
N PRO A 215 4.79 -19.33 15.10
CA PRO A 215 6.10 -19.23 15.73
C PRO A 215 6.92 -18.07 15.12
N TRP A 216 7.79 -17.48 15.91
CA TRP A 216 8.69 -16.40 15.45
C TRP A 216 9.50 -16.79 14.22
N SER A 217 9.96 -18.04 14.14
CA SER A 217 10.71 -18.56 12.98
C SER A 217 9.94 -18.44 11.65
N TYR A 218 8.61 -18.37 11.69
CA TYR A 218 7.75 -18.18 10.52
C TYR A 218 7.34 -16.70 10.34
N ALA A 219 7.08 -15.99 11.42
CA ALA A 219 6.47 -14.66 11.43
C ALA A 219 7.49 -13.50 11.52
N ASN A 220 8.78 -13.77 11.31
CA ASN A 220 9.87 -12.78 11.36
C ASN A 220 10.16 -12.07 10.02
N GLY A 221 9.31 -12.27 9.01
CA GLY A 221 9.48 -11.71 7.66
C GLY A 221 10.22 -12.63 6.69
N SER A 222 10.94 -13.67 7.14
CA SER A 222 11.67 -14.60 6.25
C SER A 222 10.75 -15.37 5.29
N LYS A 223 9.51 -15.63 5.73
CA LYS A 223 8.42 -16.21 4.92
C LYS A 223 7.45 -15.15 4.37
N GLY A 224 7.79 -13.86 4.47
CA GLY A 224 6.98 -12.74 4.00
C GLY A 224 5.90 -12.30 4.99
N TYR A 225 5.59 -13.10 6.00
CA TYR A 225 4.55 -12.84 6.98
C TYR A 225 5.10 -12.21 8.25
N LEU A 226 4.30 -11.30 8.85
CA LEU A 226 4.54 -10.69 10.16
C LEU A 226 3.26 -10.76 10.99
N LYS A 227 3.38 -10.88 12.32
CA LYS A 227 2.22 -10.74 13.20
C LYS A 227 1.78 -9.29 13.27
N GLN A 228 0.48 -9.04 13.29
CA GLN A 228 -0.05 -7.69 13.36
C GLN A 228 0.38 -6.97 14.64
N GLN A 229 0.33 -7.66 15.78
CA GLN A 229 0.74 -7.07 17.06
C GLN A 229 2.24 -6.72 17.06
N ASP A 230 3.11 -7.59 16.50
CA ASP A 230 4.55 -7.31 16.42
C ASP A 230 4.84 -6.05 15.56
N VAL A 231 4.06 -5.85 14.48
CA VAL A 231 4.17 -4.63 13.66
C VAL A 231 3.70 -3.40 14.45
N ILE A 232 2.60 -3.48 15.18
CA ILE A 232 2.12 -2.37 16.01
C ILE A 232 3.15 -1.99 17.07
N ASP A 233 3.72 -2.98 17.77
CA ASP A 233 4.71 -2.75 18.82
C ASP A 233 6.03 -2.21 18.24
N PHE A 234 6.46 -2.74 17.10
CA PHE A 234 7.62 -2.22 16.37
C PHE A 234 7.45 -0.75 15.97
N MET A 235 6.29 -0.37 15.42
CA MET A 235 6.00 1.01 15.06
C MET A 235 5.96 1.92 16.30
N ARG A 236 5.41 1.44 17.42
CA ARG A 236 5.40 2.18 18.70
C ARG A 236 6.82 2.43 19.20
N LEU A 237 7.72 1.44 19.17
CA LEU A 237 9.12 1.59 19.54
C LEU A 237 9.86 2.59 18.65
N ASN A 238 9.39 2.81 17.43
CA ASN A 238 9.94 3.79 16.48
C ASN A 238 9.21 5.14 16.50
N GLY A 239 8.45 5.44 17.58
CA GLY A 239 7.84 6.74 17.82
C GLY A 239 6.57 6.99 17.03
N PHE A 240 5.79 5.94 16.77
CA PHE A 240 4.46 6.05 16.16
C PHE A 240 3.36 5.57 17.09
N GLU A 241 2.15 6.07 16.89
CA GLU A 241 0.91 5.61 17.53
C GLU A 241 -0.03 5.07 16.46
N LEU A 242 -0.67 3.93 16.75
CA LEU A 242 -1.72 3.38 15.89
C LEU A 242 -2.93 4.32 15.89
N VAL A 243 -3.37 4.74 14.71
CA VAL A 243 -4.60 5.51 14.52
C VAL A 243 -5.77 4.55 14.28
N ALA A 244 -5.59 3.60 13.35
CA ALA A 244 -6.65 2.65 12.99
C ALA A 244 -6.08 1.40 12.34
N ALA A 245 -6.86 0.31 12.39
CA ALA A 245 -6.63 -0.93 11.66
C ALA A 245 -7.85 -1.26 10.79
N SER A 246 -7.64 -1.89 9.63
CA SER A 246 -8.71 -2.28 8.73
C SER A 246 -8.50 -3.69 8.18
N GLU A 247 -9.60 -4.40 8.00
CA GLU A 247 -9.65 -5.72 7.37
C GLU A 247 -9.88 -5.65 5.85
N VAL A 248 -9.78 -4.46 5.24
CA VAL A 248 -10.04 -4.26 3.80
C VAL A 248 -9.19 -5.15 2.89
N ASN A 249 -7.98 -5.50 3.32
CA ASN A 249 -7.08 -6.39 2.58
C ASN A 249 -6.96 -7.78 3.24
N ALA A 250 -7.86 -8.14 4.14
CA ALA A 250 -7.87 -9.46 4.75
C ALA A 250 -8.29 -10.55 3.75
N ASN A 251 -7.69 -11.72 3.89
CA ASN A 251 -8.12 -12.91 3.18
C ASN A 251 -8.15 -14.11 4.14
N PRO A 252 -9.31 -14.41 4.75
CA PRO A 252 -9.43 -15.50 5.72
C PRO A 252 -9.20 -16.90 5.11
N ARG A 253 -9.13 -17.01 3.78
CA ARG A 253 -8.81 -18.26 3.09
C ARG A 253 -7.30 -18.55 3.01
N ASP A 254 -6.45 -17.54 3.29
CA ASP A 254 -5.02 -17.74 3.40
C ASP A 254 -4.70 -18.39 4.74
N SER A 255 -4.19 -19.62 4.71
CA SER A 255 -3.79 -20.34 5.93
C SER A 255 -2.56 -19.73 6.60
N ALA A 256 -1.78 -18.90 5.88
CA ALA A 256 -0.56 -18.23 6.33
C ALA A 256 0.45 -19.18 7.02
N ASP A 257 0.55 -20.42 6.51
CA ASP A 257 1.46 -21.47 7.00
C ASP A 257 2.20 -22.19 5.84
N HIS A 258 2.23 -21.57 4.66
CA HIS A 258 2.84 -22.13 3.46
C HIS A 258 4.34 -22.38 3.66
N PRO A 259 4.86 -23.57 3.34
CA PRO A 259 6.26 -23.94 3.56
C PRO A 259 7.27 -22.95 2.94
N GLU A 260 7.01 -22.46 1.71
CA GLU A 260 7.83 -21.43 1.05
C GLU A 260 7.37 -19.99 1.35
N GLY A 261 6.42 -19.84 2.26
CA GLY A 261 5.89 -18.55 2.68
C GLY A 261 4.91 -17.94 1.67
N VAL A 262 4.72 -16.62 1.77
CA VAL A 262 3.75 -15.85 0.98
C VAL A 262 3.94 -15.97 -0.53
N TRP A 263 5.12 -16.37 -0.99
CA TRP A 263 5.41 -16.51 -2.43
C TRP A 263 4.74 -17.72 -3.07
N GLU A 264 4.21 -18.67 -2.28
CA GLU A 264 3.34 -19.72 -2.79
C GLU A 264 1.96 -19.18 -3.19
N MET A 265 1.53 -18.07 -2.59
CA MET A 265 0.26 -17.42 -2.93
C MET A 265 0.35 -16.64 -4.25
N PRO A 266 -0.79 -16.38 -4.92
CA PRO A 266 -0.85 -15.44 -6.02
C PRO A 266 -0.28 -14.05 -5.65
N PRO A 267 0.34 -13.37 -6.60
CA PRO A 267 0.52 -13.73 -8.01
C PRO A 267 1.79 -14.53 -8.31
N VAL A 268 2.63 -14.80 -7.29
CA VAL A 268 3.96 -15.42 -7.51
C VAL A 268 3.83 -16.91 -7.85
N LEU A 269 3.03 -17.66 -7.06
CA LEU A 269 2.82 -19.10 -7.22
C LEU A 269 4.13 -19.85 -7.39
N SER A 270 5.11 -19.61 -6.52
CA SER A 270 6.47 -20.14 -6.61
C SER A 270 6.53 -21.67 -6.71
N THR A 271 5.58 -22.35 -6.08
CA THR A 271 5.46 -23.82 -6.10
C THR A 271 4.51 -24.34 -7.17
N LYS A 272 3.92 -23.44 -8.00
CA LYS A 272 2.96 -23.75 -9.07
C LYS A 272 1.74 -24.56 -8.60
N ARG A 273 1.34 -24.39 -7.35
CA ARG A 273 0.17 -25.04 -6.77
C ARG A 273 -1.11 -24.39 -7.30
N GLU A 274 -1.84 -25.14 -8.14
CA GLU A 274 -3.08 -24.66 -8.78
C GLU A 274 -4.21 -24.42 -7.76
N ASP A 275 -4.24 -25.20 -6.68
CA ASP A 275 -5.22 -25.04 -5.58
C ASP A 275 -5.14 -23.68 -4.88
N LEU A 276 -3.96 -23.06 -4.86
CA LEU A 276 -3.76 -21.74 -4.27
C LEU A 276 -4.25 -20.59 -5.18
N LYS A 277 -4.36 -20.81 -6.49
CA LYS A 277 -4.83 -19.75 -7.41
C LYS A 277 -6.22 -19.25 -7.05
N ALA A 278 -7.12 -20.15 -6.67
CA ALA A 278 -8.49 -19.81 -6.33
C ALA A 278 -8.63 -19.05 -5.00
N LEU A 279 -7.58 -19.07 -4.16
CA LEU A 279 -7.60 -18.38 -2.87
C LEU A 279 -7.45 -16.86 -3.00
N GLY A 280 -6.86 -16.39 -4.09
CA GLY A 280 -6.50 -14.97 -4.27
C GLY A 280 -5.17 -14.61 -3.63
N GLU A 281 -4.91 -13.31 -3.41
CA GLU A 281 -3.69 -12.85 -2.73
C GLU A 281 -3.75 -13.17 -1.22
N SER A 282 -2.59 -13.16 -0.57
CA SER A 282 -2.43 -13.47 0.86
C SER A 282 -3.29 -12.61 1.78
N ASP A 283 -3.51 -13.08 3.00
CA ASP A 283 -4.06 -12.27 4.10
C ASP A 283 -3.14 -11.11 4.45
N ARG A 284 -3.72 -9.91 4.65
CA ARG A 284 -2.94 -8.70 4.93
C ARG A 284 -3.62 -7.81 5.96
N MET A 285 -2.84 -7.41 6.94
CA MET A 285 -3.18 -6.30 7.81
C MET A 285 -3.09 -4.97 7.04
N THR A 286 -3.94 -4.01 7.39
CA THR A 286 -3.91 -2.63 6.88
C THR A 286 -3.94 -1.70 8.09
N LEU A 287 -2.84 -0.99 8.34
CA LEU A 287 -2.61 -0.24 9.56
C LEU A 287 -2.25 1.21 9.23
N LEU A 288 -2.81 2.15 9.98
CA LEU A 288 -2.53 3.58 9.86
C LEU A 288 -1.93 4.11 11.16
N PHE A 289 -0.82 4.82 11.05
CA PHE A 289 -0.10 5.38 12.19
C PHE A 289 0.14 6.87 12.02
N LYS A 290 0.22 7.59 13.16
CA LYS A 290 0.69 8.97 13.28
C LYS A 290 1.97 9.01 14.10
N LYS A 291 2.71 10.14 14.05
CA LYS A 291 3.82 10.38 14.98
C LYS A 291 3.29 10.36 16.42
N ALA A 292 3.99 9.66 17.32
CA ALA A 292 3.83 9.84 18.76
C ALA A 292 4.36 11.23 19.16
N LYS A 293 3.64 11.87 20.09
CA LYS A 293 4.01 13.17 20.65
C LYS A 293 5.19 13.06 21.60
#